data_77202b9f1dbad597832178984c095a5e
#
_entry.id   77202b9f1dbad597832178984c095a5e
#
_cell.length_a   1.000
_cell.length_b   1.000
_cell.length_c   1.000
_cell.angle_alpha   90.00
_cell.angle_beta   90.00
_cell.angle_gamma   90.00
#
_symmetry.space_group_name_H-M   'P 1'
#
loop_
_entity.id
_entity.type
_entity.pdbx_description
1 polymer ?
#
loop_
_entity_poly.entity_id
_entity_poly.type
_entity_poly.pdbx_seq_one_letter_code
_entity_poly.pdbx_strand_id
1 'polypeptide(L)'
;MTPPIRPSSPQPRAEPARQESLRTLNIELVFRHILAAARPISRTELASATGLTRPTITRIVEELIAGQLVSEVGYTHDGRAGRPRVGLTVSDKGPAGLGLDIRADGLAACIVDLTGTLRHLAFTPTTYADPTAPAVLADLARMADAAVEAAAAADLTVVTATLAVPGPVDSGLVRSAPALGWRNVDAGALLRDATAHLDLPITVDNEANLAALGELYASDNALSSFVYVSGGLGIGAGIVLDGRLMRGMRGWSGELGHVTVYPDGRPCPCGSRGCLQTYASLEAILGDEPAPAGTTPETAITIRAESGQPETLAALDTAGTALGVALSDTLNILDSDTVLLGGSFALLASWLTDRARDEISRRVLTTDWAPVSVRPALLGPDGAVIGAALTSIDQIRQRPGIWLLRQAAPSNHA
;
A
#
# COMPACT_ATOMS: atom_id res chain seq x y z
N MET A 1 35.53 25.64 -26.72
CA MET A 1 34.53 26.67 -26.52
C MET A 1 33.31 26.00 -25.82
N THR A 2 33.11 26.27 -24.55
CA THR A 2 31.99 25.77 -23.77
C THR A 2 30.75 26.58 -24.15
N PRO A 3 29.60 25.97 -24.49
CA PRO A 3 28.40 26.72 -24.83
C PRO A 3 27.88 27.49 -23.61
N PRO A 4 27.29 28.67 -23.78
CA PRO A 4 26.80 29.49 -22.68
C PRO A 4 25.58 28.83 -21.99
N ILE A 5 25.66 28.77 -20.67
CA ILE A 5 24.54 28.36 -19.81
C ILE A 5 23.42 29.40 -19.95
N ARG A 6 22.29 29.01 -20.52
CA ARG A 6 21.10 29.88 -20.59
C ARG A 6 20.44 29.93 -19.20
N PRO A 7 20.08 31.12 -18.70
CA PRO A 7 19.31 31.22 -17.49
C PRO A 7 17.92 30.57 -17.68
N SER A 8 17.47 29.86 -16.67
CA SER A 8 16.14 29.25 -16.62
C SER A 8 15.04 30.28 -16.86
N SER A 9 14.04 29.93 -17.65
CA SER A 9 12.84 30.76 -17.93
C SER A 9 12.21 31.22 -16.61
N PRO A 10 11.66 32.46 -16.56
CA PRO A 10 11.01 32.96 -15.35
C PRO A 10 9.85 32.03 -14.96
N GLN A 11 9.83 31.66 -13.66
CA GLN A 11 8.73 30.91 -13.08
C GLN A 11 7.42 31.69 -13.29
N PRO A 12 6.29 30.99 -13.61
CA PRO A 12 5.01 31.66 -13.72
C PRO A 12 4.66 32.37 -12.42
N ARG A 13 4.26 33.63 -12.50
CA ARG A 13 3.79 34.41 -11.35
C ARG A 13 2.60 33.70 -10.73
N ALA A 14 2.63 33.45 -9.42
CA ALA A 14 1.50 32.90 -8.69
C ALA A 14 0.29 33.83 -8.89
N GLU A 15 -0.80 33.30 -9.46
CA GLU A 15 -2.08 34.01 -9.50
C GLU A 15 -2.58 34.24 -8.07
N PRO A 16 -3.24 35.39 -7.79
CA PRO A 16 -3.81 35.64 -6.46
C PRO A 16 -4.85 34.55 -6.15
N ALA A 17 -4.70 33.89 -5.00
CA ALA A 17 -5.59 32.84 -4.54
C ALA A 17 -7.03 33.39 -4.45
N ARG A 18 -7.96 32.77 -5.19
CA ARG A 18 -9.38 33.09 -5.09
C ARG A 18 -9.89 32.73 -3.69
N GLN A 19 -10.91 33.41 -3.19
CA GLN A 19 -11.47 33.20 -1.84
C GLN A 19 -11.86 31.73 -1.58
N GLU A 20 -12.28 31.02 -2.64
CA GLU A 20 -12.60 29.61 -2.64
C GLU A 20 -11.35 28.72 -2.42
N SER A 21 -10.23 29.08 -3.02
CA SER A 21 -8.93 28.40 -2.82
C SER A 21 -8.43 28.53 -1.38
N LEU A 22 -8.63 29.70 -0.76
CA LEU A 22 -8.27 29.92 0.66
C LEU A 22 -9.16 29.10 1.61
N ARG A 23 -10.46 28.96 1.31
CA ARG A 23 -11.37 28.11 2.09
C ARG A 23 -10.92 26.65 2.05
N THR A 24 -10.63 26.13 0.85
CA THR A 24 -10.15 24.74 0.66
C THR A 24 -8.86 24.50 1.46
N LEU A 25 -7.87 25.39 1.35
CA LEU A 25 -6.62 25.29 2.10
C LEU A 25 -6.83 25.31 3.62
N ASN A 26 -7.77 26.13 4.12
CA ASN A 26 -8.09 26.18 5.54
C ASN A 26 -8.78 24.89 6.02
N ILE A 27 -9.66 24.29 5.23
CA ILE A 27 -10.28 22.99 5.53
C ILE A 27 -9.20 21.91 5.60
N GLU A 28 -8.32 21.84 4.61
CA GLU A 28 -7.19 20.90 4.59
C GLU A 28 -6.27 21.07 5.81
N LEU A 29 -5.93 22.30 6.14
CA LEU A 29 -5.09 22.63 7.30
C LEU A 29 -5.72 22.16 8.61
N VAL A 30 -6.98 22.51 8.86
CA VAL A 30 -7.71 22.12 10.09
C VAL A 30 -7.84 20.60 10.17
N PHE A 31 -8.22 19.94 9.08
CA PHE A 31 -8.41 18.51 9.06
C PHE A 31 -7.10 17.74 9.27
N ARG A 32 -5.98 18.22 8.69
CA ARG A 32 -4.64 17.67 8.93
C ARG A 32 -4.23 17.74 10.39
N HIS A 33 -4.55 18.84 11.09
CA HIS A 33 -4.28 18.95 12.53
C HIS A 33 -5.11 17.97 13.35
N ILE A 34 -6.35 17.67 12.94
CA ILE A 34 -7.19 16.68 13.62
C ILE A 34 -6.65 15.27 13.36
N LEU A 35 -6.24 14.95 12.12
CA LEU A 35 -5.65 13.67 11.76
C LEU A 35 -4.34 13.37 12.51
N ALA A 36 -3.49 14.39 12.69
CA ALA A 36 -2.21 14.26 13.35
C ALA A 36 -2.29 14.28 14.89
N ALA A 37 -3.47 14.53 15.46
CA ALA A 37 -3.62 14.65 16.91
C ALA A 37 -3.64 13.27 17.59
N ALA A 38 -2.66 13.00 18.45
CA ALA A 38 -2.59 11.75 19.24
C ALA A 38 -3.73 11.61 20.27
N ARG A 39 -4.49 12.67 20.54
CA ARG A 39 -5.66 12.72 21.43
C ARG A 39 -6.72 13.66 20.86
N PRO A 40 -8.00 13.54 21.28
CA PRO A 40 -9.02 14.48 20.84
C PRO A 40 -8.61 15.94 21.06
N ILE A 41 -8.71 16.77 20.01
CA ILE A 41 -8.26 18.16 19.98
C ILE A 41 -9.46 19.12 20.07
N SER A 42 -9.39 20.19 20.85
CA SER A 42 -10.46 21.16 20.95
C SER A 42 -10.38 22.26 19.88
N ARG A 43 -11.53 22.92 19.59
CA ARG A 43 -11.57 24.09 18.69
C ARG A 43 -10.61 25.21 19.10
N THR A 44 -10.35 25.36 20.39
CA THR A 44 -9.40 26.39 20.89
C THR A 44 -7.96 26.01 20.60
N GLU A 45 -7.60 24.73 20.75
CA GLU A 45 -6.26 24.23 20.39
C GLU A 45 -6.04 24.31 18.88
N LEU A 46 -7.05 23.97 18.07
CA LEU A 46 -7.00 24.15 16.61
C LEU A 46 -6.78 25.60 16.20
N ALA A 47 -7.49 26.56 16.83
CA ALA A 47 -7.29 27.98 16.54
C ALA A 47 -5.85 28.42 16.88
N SER A 48 -5.31 27.94 18.00
CA SER A 48 -3.92 28.24 18.39
C SER A 48 -2.90 27.59 17.45
N ALA A 49 -3.12 26.34 17.03
CA ALA A 49 -2.18 25.60 16.18
C ALA A 49 -2.18 26.09 14.72
N THR A 50 -3.34 26.50 14.20
CA THR A 50 -3.49 26.94 12.80
C THR A 50 -3.33 28.44 12.58
N GLY A 51 -3.44 29.25 13.65
CA GLY A 51 -3.49 30.70 13.55
C GLY A 51 -4.82 31.27 13.00
N LEU A 52 -5.82 30.42 12.76
CA LEU A 52 -7.15 30.82 12.28
C LEU A 52 -8.01 31.37 13.43
N THR A 53 -8.94 32.27 13.08
CA THR A 53 -9.87 32.84 14.07
C THR A 53 -10.84 31.78 14.59
N ARG A 54 -11.32 31.91 15.85
CA ARG A 54 -12.30 30.99 16.43
C ARG A 54 -13.58 30.83 15.60
N PRO A 55 -14.19 31.90 15.04
CA PRO A 55 -15.35 31.75 14.15
C PRO A 55 -15.04 30.92 12.90
N THR A 56 -13.85 31.09 12.31
CA THR A 56 -13.40 30.32 11.15
C THR A 56 -13.29 28.84 11.49
N ILE A 57 -12.62 28.52 12.62
CA ILE A 57 -12.51 27.12 13.11
C ILE A 57 -13.90 26.51 13.36
N THR A 58 -14.79 27.23 14.03
CA THR A 58 -16.14 26.72 14.34
C THR A 58 -16.87 26.32 13.05
N ARG A 59 -16.90 27.20 12.05
CA ARG A 59 -17.54 26.92 10.76
C ARG A 59 -16.92 25.74 10.04
N ILE A 60 -15.58 25.66 9.98
CA ILE A 60 -14.91 24.54 9.30
C ILE A 60 -15.19 23.22 10.02
N VAL A 61 -15.14 23.19 11.34
CA VAL A 61 -15.45 22.00 12.15
C VAL A 61 -16.88 21.56 11.96
N GLU A 62 -17.85 22.48 11.90
CA GLU A 62 -19.25 22.17 11.61
C GLU A 62 -19.42 21.54 10.23
N GLU A 63 -18.71 22.05 9.20
CA GLU A 63 -18.70 21.45 7.87
C GLU A 63 -18.08 20.04 7.87
N LEU A 64 -16.98 19.83 8.60
CA LEU A 64 -16.33 18.53 8.72
C LEU A 64 -17.21 17.50 9.47
N ILE A 65 -17.94 17.93 10.49
CA ILE A 65 -18.91 17.08 11.24
C ILE A 65 -20.10 16.73 10.34
N ALA A 66 -20.68 17.72 9.66
CA ALA A 66 -21.78 17.49 8.73
C ALA A 66 -21.41 16.51 7.61
N GLY A 67 -20.14 16.55 7.14
CA GLY A 67 -19.57 15.60 6.17
C GLY A 67 -19.10 14.29 6.77
N GLN A 68 -19.31 14.00 8.05
CA GLN A 68 -18.88 12.77 8.71
C GLN A 68 -17.35 12.54 8.64
N LEU A 69 -16.56 13.61 8.52
CA LEU A 69 -15.10 13.53 8.55
C LEU A 69 -14.53 13.64 9.98
N VAL A 70 -15.28 14.31 10.87
CA VAL A 70 -14.91 14.56 12.26
C VAL A 70 -16.10 14.23 13.16
N SER A 71 -15.79 13.67 14.32
CA SER A 71 -16.76 13.40 15.40
C SER A 71 -16.41 14.19 16.65
N GLU A 72 -17.44 14.62 17.37
CA GLU A 72 -17.30 15.16 18.72
C GLU A 72 -17.25 14.00 19.73
N VAL A 73 -16.21 13.99 20.55
CA VAL A 73 -16.07 13.05 21.67
C VAL A 73 -16.14 13.82 22.97
N GLY A 74 -16.60 13.15 24.04
CA GLY A 74 -16.89 13.76 25.34
C GLY A 74 -15.84 14.75 25.86
N TYR A 75 -16.12 15.39 26.97
CA TYR A 75 -15.29 16.46 27.52
C TYR A 75 -13.88 15.99 27.86
N THR A 76 -12.86 16.65 27.29
CA THR A 76 -11.46 16.47 27.66
C THR A 76 -11.11 17.37 28.85
N HIS A 77 -10.55 16.77 29.92
CA HIS A 77 -10.05 17.49 31.10
C HIS A 77 -8.52 17.60 31.00
N ASP A 78 -8.02 18.81 30.76
CA ASP A 78 -6.54 19.07 30.71
C ASP A 78 -5.92 19.27 32.10
N GLY A 79 -6.59 18.84 33.19
CA GLY A 79 -6.08 19.02 34.56
C GLY A 79 -5.96 20.48 35.00
N ARG A 80 -6.29 21.48 34.16
CA ARG A 80 -6.34 22.91 34.48
C ARG A 80 -7.78 23.34 34.77
N ALA A 81 -7.96 24.21 35.76
CA ALA A 81 -9.26 24.81 36.08
C ALA A 81 -9.80 25.55 34.83
N GLY A 82 -10.88 25.05 34.25
CA GLY A 82 -11.52 25.62 33.07
C GLY A 82 -12.80 24.87 32.70
N ARG A 83 -13.68 25.51 31.88
CA ARG A 83 -14.91 24.89 31.37
C ARG A 83 -14.56 23.65 30.54
N PRO A 84 -15.24 22.51 30.74
CA PRO A 84 -15.05 21.30 29.93
C PRO A 84 -15.10 21.61 28.44
N ARG A 85 -14.15 21.09 27.66
CA ARG A 85 -14.05 21.33 26.22
C ARG A 85 -14.45 20.05 25.48
N VAL A 86 -15.25 20.20 24.43
CA VAL A 86 -15.59 19.11 23.52
C VAL A 86 -14.35 18.78 22.69
N GLY A 87 -13.91 17.53 22.72
CA GLY A 87 -12.83 17.01 21.89
C GLY A 87 -13.32 16.67 20.49
N LEU A 88 -12.47 16.83 19.53
CA LEU A 88 -12.68 16.46 18.12
C LEU A 88 -11.73 15.33 17.76
N THR A 89 -12.22 14.34 17.06
CA THR A 89 -11.43 13.25 16.51
C THR A 89 -11.87 12.95 15.08
N VAL A 90 -11.07 12.21 14.32
CA VAL A 90 -11.48 11.68 13.03
C VAL A 90 -12.70 10.78 13.21
N SER A 91 -13.66 10.88 12.30
CA SER A 91 -14.85 10.03 12.33
C SER A 91 -14.50 8.60 11.91
N ASP A 92 -15.10 7.63 12.58
CA ASP A 92 -15.11 6.21 12.21
C ASP A 92 -16.29 5.85 11.29
N LYS A 93 -17.04 6.84 10.86
CA LYS A 93 -18.19 6.80 9.96
C LYS A 93 -17.92 7.65 8.71
N GLY A 94 -18.77 7.53 7.69
CA GLY A 94 -18.67 8.35 6.47
C GLY A 94 -17.75 7.71 5.42
N PRO A 95 -16.74 8.43 4.89
CA PRO A 95 -15.96 7.91 3.76
C PRO A 95 -15.07 6.75 4.14
N ALA A 96 -15.00 5.74 3.24
CA ALA A 96 -14.15 4.58 3.34
C ALA A 96 -13.47 4.27 2.00
N GLY A 97 -12.31 3.62 2.05
CA GLY A 97 -11.58 3.12 0.90
C GLY A 97 -11.82 1.63 0.68
N LEU A 98 -11.97 1.23 -0.59
CA LEU A 98 -12.01 -0.16 -1.00
C LEU A 98 -10.65 -0.57 -1.57
N GLY A 99 -10.05 -1.59 -1.00
CA GLY A 99 -8.89 -2.29 -1.52
C GLY A 99 -9.31 -3.60 -2.16
N LEU A 100 -8.75 -3.88 -3.33
CA LEU A 100 -8.91 -5.12 -4.08
C LEU A 100 -7.52 -5.66 -4.42
N ASP A 101 -7.33 -6.97 -4.41
CA ASP A 101 -6.01 -7.57 -4.61
C ASP A 101 -6.10 -8.92 -5.34
N ILE A 102 -5.23 -9.09 -6.33
CA ILE A 102 -5.03 -10.35 -7.05
C ILE A 102 -3.75 -10.99 -6.54
N ARG A 103 -3.89 -11.98 -5.66
CA ARG A 103 -2.80 -12.64 -4.94
C ARG A 103 -2.41 -13.97 -5.59
N ALA A 104 -1.27 -14.52 -5.14
CA ALA A 104 -0.81 -15.84 -5.58
C ALA A 104 -1.81 -16.97 -5.26
N ASP A 105 -2.50 -16.85 -4.14
CA ASP A 105 -3.36 -17.85 -3.53
C ASP A 105 -4.86 -17.54 -3.71
N GLY A 106 -5.22 -16.37 -4.26
CA GLY A 106 -6.62 -16.00 -4.42
C GLY A 106 -6.86 -14.52 -4.65
N LEU A 107 -8.09 -14.13 -4.41
CA LEU A 107 -8.57 -12.75 -4.51
C LEU A 107 -8.90 -12.21 -3.11
N ALA A 108 -8.59 -10.95 -2.86
CA ALA A 108 -8.95 -10.31 -1.61
C ALA A 108 -9.65 -8.97 -1.83
N ALA A 109 -10.56 -8.62 -0.91
CA ALA A 109 -11.22 -7.32 -0.84
C ALA A 109 -11.27 -6.84 0.61
N CYS A 110 -11.00 -5.56 0.84
CA CYS A 110 -11.13 -4.99 2.18
C CYS A 110 -11.67 -3.55 2.16
N ILE A 111 -12.27 -3.17 3.30
CA ILE A 111 -12.71 -1.80 3.58
C ILE A 111 -11.90 -1.23 4.73
N VAL A 112 -11.36 -0.03 4.53
CA VAL A 112 -10.69 0.74 5.56
C VAL A 112 -11.41 2.08 5.72
N ASP A 113 -11.73 2.45 6.95
CA ASP A 113 -12.36 3.74 7.26
C ASP A 113 -11.35 4.90 7.30
N LEU A 114 -11.85 6.10 7.54
CA LEU A 114 -11.03 7.32 7.57
C LEU A 114 -9.99 7.32 8.72
N THR A 115 -10.21 6.54 9.79
CA THR A 115 -9.26 6.37 10.89
C THR A 115 -8.08 5.45 10.52
N GLY A 116 -8.20 4.68 9.44
CA GLY A 116 -7.28 3.62 9.05
C GLY A 116 -7.64 2.25 9.63
N THR A 117 -8.81 2.14 10.27
CA THR A 117 -9.28 0.88 10.85
C THR A 117 -9.85 -0.03 9.76
N LEU A 118 -9.39 -1.28 9.76
CA LEU A 118 -9.92 -2.35 8.90
C LEU A 118 -11.33 -2.70 9.36
N ARG A 119 -12.33 -2.52 8.49
CA ARG A 119 -13.76 -2.72 8.79
C ARG A 119 -14.33 -3.99 8.18
N HIS A 120 -13.74 -4.41 7.06
CA HIS A 120 -14.11 -5.63 6.36
C HIS A 120 -12.88 -6.21 5.67
N LEU A 121 -12.73 -7.53 5.69
CA LEU A 121 -11.71 -8.26 4.93
C LEU A 121 -12.32 -9.57 4.48
N ALA A 122 -12.28 -9.82 3.18
CA ALA A 122 -12.71 -11.06 2.56
C ALA A 122 -11.59 -11.62 1.69
N PHE A 123 -11.43 -12.93 1.71
CA PHE A 123 -10.48 -13.68 0.88
C PHE A 123 -11.19 -14.85 0.22
N THR A 124 -10.94 -15.05 -1.07
CA THR A 124 -11.45 -16.17 -1.86
C THR A 124 -10.28 -16.91 -2.49
N PRO A 125 -9.97 -18.13 -2.07
CA PRO A 125 -8.91 -18.94 -2.68
C PRO A 125 -9.19 -19.22 -4.15
N THR A 126 -8.15 -19.14 -5.00
CA THR A 126 -8.22 -19.55 -6.42
C THR A 126 -6.89 -20.11 -6.89
N THR A 127 -6.94 -21.00 -7.87
CA THR A 127 -5.73 -21.67 -8.42
C THR A 127 -5.23 -21.07 -9.72
N TYR A 128 -5.95 -20.14 -10.34
CA TYR A 128 -5.61 -19.51 -11.64
C TYR A 128 -5.20 -20.52 -12.75
N ALA A 129 -5.80 -21.69 -12.80
CA ALA A 129 -5.40 -22.73 -13.77
C ALA A 129 -5.53 -22.28 -15.25
N ASP A 130 -6.45 -21.37 -15.54
CA ASP A 130 -6.60 -20.68 -16.84
C ASP A 130 -7.33 -19.34 -16.63
N PRO A 131 -6.67 -18.31 -16.04
CA PRO A 131 -7.35 -17.11 -15.65
C PRO A 131 -7.43 -16.11 -16.81
N THR A 132 -8.56 -16.02 -17.47
CA THR A 132 -8.79 -14.87 -18.36
C THR A 132 -9.01 -13.61 -17.49
N ALA A 133 -8.44 -12.49 -17.91
CA ALA A 133 -8.58 -11.24 -17.15
C ALA A 133 -10.04 -10.82 -16.90
N PRO A 134 -10.98 -10.94 -17.88
CA PRO A 134 -12.39 -10.66 -17.61
C PRO A 134 -13.01 -11.55 -16.53
N ALA A 135 -12.66 -12.84 -16.48
CA ALA A 135 -13.22 -13.76 -15.47
C ALA A 135 -12.71 -13.43 -14.06
N VAL A 136 -11.41 -13.22 -13.90
CA VAL A 136 -10.80 -12.85 -12.61
C VAL A 136 -11.38 -11.53 -12.10
N LEU A 137 -11.52 -10.53 -12.99
CA LEU A 137 -12.04 -9.23 -12.59
C LEU A 137 -13.55 -9.23 -12.34
N ALA A 138 -14.31 -10.13 -12.99
CA ALA A 138 -15.73 -10.35 -12.66
C ALA A 138 -15.88 -10.99 -11.26
N ASP A 139 -15.01 -11.94 -10.89
CA ASP A 139 -15.00 -12.52 -9.54
C ASP A 139 -14.68 -11.45 -8.50
N LEU A 140 -13.68 -10.63 -8.78
CA LEU A 140 -13.27 -9.53 -7.90
C LEU A 140 -14.36 -8.44 -7.78
N ALA A 141 -15.12 -8.19 -8.86
CA ALA A 141 -16.26 -7.27 -8.84
C ALA A 141 -17.35 -7.75 -7.86
N ARG A 142 -17.64 -9.07 -7.83
CA ARG A 142 -18.59 -9.62 -6.84
C ARG A 142 -18.10 -9.47 -5.40
N MET A 143 -16.79 -9.56 -5.16
CA MET A 143 -16.22 -9.29 -3.85
C MET A 143 -16.31 -7.80 -3.50
N ALA A 144 -16.14 -6.91 -4.49
CA ALA A 144 -16.32 -5.48 -4.31
C ALA A 144 -17.77 -5.14 -3.91
N ASP A 145 -18.77 -5.76 -4.56
CA ASP A 145 -20.19 -5.57 -4.22
C ASP A 145 -20.46 -5.96 -2.75
N ALA A 146 -20.01 -7.14 -2.33
CA ALA A 146 -20.18 -7.62 -0.96
C ALA A 146 -19.46 -6.71 0.06
N ALA A 147 -18.28 -6.19 -0.29
CA ALA A 147 -17.53 -5.28 0.57
C ALA A 147 -18.23 -3.91 0.70
N VAL A 148 -18.81 -3.39 -0.39
CA VAL A 148 -19.59 -2.14 -0.39
C VAL A 148 -20.86 -2.29 0.44
N GLU A 149 -21.56 -3.42 0.33
CA GLU A 149 -22.73 -3.73 1.20
C GLU A 149 -22.34 -3.79 2.67
N ALA A 150 -21.22 -4.46 2.99
CA ALA A 150 -20.71 -4.53 4.36
C ALA A 150 -20.32 -3.14 4.90
N ALA A 151 -19.74 -2.27 4.07
CA ALA A 151 -19.44 -0.90 4.43
C ALA A 151 -20.70 -0.10 4.73
N ALA A 152 -21.73 -0.18 3.88
CA ALA A 152 -23.00 0.50 4.08
C ALA A 152 -23.70 0.06 5.37
N ALA A 153 -23.64 -1.23 5.73
CA ALA A 153 -24.17 -1.75 6.99
C ALA A 153 -23.45 -1.20 8.24
N ALA A 154 -22.23 -0.67 8.07
CA ALA A 154 -21.44 -0.03 9.12
C ALA A 154 -21.49 1.51 9.10
N ASP A 155 -22.44 2.13 8.39
CA ASP A 155 -22.56 3.57 8.15
C ASP A 155 -21.32 4.17 7.43
N LEU A 156 -20.70 3.39 6.55
CA LEU A 156 -19.58 3.81 5.73
C LEU A 156 -20.01 3.95 4.26
N THR A 157 -19.41 4.91 3.56
CA THR A 157 -19.62 5.12 2.12
C THR A 157 -18.29 4.94 1.39
N VAL A 158 -18.20 3.94 0.54
CA VAL A 158 -17.01 3.73 -0.29
C VAL A 158 -16.88 4.89 -1.29
N VAL A 159 -15.71 5.52 -1.33
CA VAL A 159 -15.49 6.73 -2.17
C VAL A 159 -14.69 6.43 -3.43
N THR A 160 -13.82 5.44 -3.39
CA THR A 160 -12.97 4.99 -4.49
C THR A 160 -12.44 3.59 -4.20
N ALA A 161 -12.02 2.90 -5.22
CA ALA A 161 -11.38 1.58 -5.13
C ALA A 161 -9.96 1.62 -5.70
N THR A 162 -9.05 0.87 -5.10
CA THR A 162 -7.72 0.62 -5.64
C THR A 162 -7.51 -0.88 -5.79
N LEU A 163 -7.07 -1.28 -6.97
CA LEU A 163 -6.74 -2.67 -7.31
C LEU A 163 -5.22 -2.87 -7.25
N ALA A 164 -4.79 -3.79 -6.41
CA ALA A 164 -3.43 -4.32 -6.37
C ALA A 164 -3.29 -5.45 -7.39
N VAL A 165 -2.25 -5.38 -8.22
CA VAL A 165 -1.96 -6.42 -9.22
C VAL A 165 -0.47 -6.74 -9.25
N PRO A 166 -0.08 -7.98 -9.58
CA PRO A 166 1.33 -8.30 -9.80
C PRO A 166 1.86 -7.65 -11.08
N GLY A 167 3.13 -7.26 -11.05
CA GLY A 167 3.87 -6.72 -12.20
C GLY A 167 3.70 -5.22 -12.47
N PRO A 168 4.37 -4.70 -13.50
CA PRO A 168 4.40 -3.27 -13.80
C PRO A 168 3.08 -2.75 -14.35
N VAL A 169 2.59 -1.65 -13.76
CA VAL A 169 1.34 -0.96 -14.12
C VAL A 169 1.64 0.41 -14.71
N ASP A 170 0.87 0.79 -15.74
CA ASP A 170 0.91 2.10 -16.37
C ASP A 170 -0.53 2.60 -16.57
N SER A 171 -0.98 3.53 -15.74
CA SER A 171 -2.29 4.16 -15.85
C SER A 171 -3.48 3.18 -15.94
N GLY A 172 -3.41 2.08 -15.17
CA GLY A 172 -4.44 1.02 -15.16
C GLY A 172 -4.17 -0.15 -16.11
N LEU A 173 -3.17 -0.01 -16.99
CA LEU A 173 -2.74 -1.07 -17.91
C LEU A 173 -1.66 -1.92 -17.25
N VAL A 174 -1.94 -3.20 -17.02
CA VAL A 174 -0.97 -4.20 -16.57
C VAL A 174 -0.11 -4.60 -17.75
N ARG A 175 1.17 -4.20 -17.75
CA ARG A 175 2.09 -4.45 -18.86
C ARG A 175 2.45 -5.92 -18.99
N SER A 176 2.72 -6.57 -17.86
CA SER A 176 3.09 -7.97 -17.80
C SER A 176 2.83 -8.54 -16.42
N ALA A 177 2.04 -9.60 -16.34
CA ALA A 177 1.86 -10.42 -15.14
C ALA A 177 1.97 -11.89 -15.56
N PRO A 178 3.20 -12.43 -15.71
CA PRO A 178 3.43 -13.75 -16.29
C PRO A 178 2.69 -14.88 -15.59
N ALA A 179 2.59 -14.81 -14.27
CA ALA A 179 1.88 -15.82 -13.46
C ALA A 179 0.36 -15.83 -13.71
N LEU A 180 -0.21 -14.74 -14.21
CA LEU A 180 -1.61 -14.65 -14.64
C LEU A 180 -1.77 -14.83 -16.17
N GLY A 181 -0.68 -14.99 -16.90
CA GLY A 181 -0.71 -15.01 -18.36
C GLY A 181 -1.10 -13.67 -19.00
N TRP A 182 -1.09 -12.58 -18.23
CA TRP A 182 -1.54 -11.27 -18.69
C TRP A 182 -0.41 -10.48 -19.35
N ARG A 183 -0.73 -9.86 -20.49
CA ARG A 183 0.14 -8.95 -21.21
C ARG A 183 -0.67 -7.82 -21.82
N ASN A 184 -0.34 -6.56 -21.46
CA ASN A 184 -1.04 -5.35 -21.88
C ASN A 184 -2.57 -5.44 -21.63
N VAL A 185 -2.95 -5.85 -20.42
CA VAL A 185 -4.35 -5.94 -19.98
C VAL A 185 -4.75 -4.63 -19.32
N ASP A 186 -5.79 -3.97 -19.83
CA ASP A 186 -6.41 -2.81 -19.16
C ASP A 186 -7.32 -3.29 -18.02
N ALA A 187 -6.69 -3.66 -16.90
CA ALA A 187 -7.40 -4.13 -15.72
C ALA A 187 -8.30 -3.04 -15.13
N GLY A 188 -7.88 -1.78 -15.25
CA GLY A 188 -8.67 -0.63 -14.80
C GLY A 188 -9.96 -0.46 -15.57
N ALA A 189 -9.94 -0.57 -16.91
CA ALA A 189 -11.16 -0.50 -17.73
C ALA A 189 -12.08 -1.69 -17.46
N LEU A 190 -11.54 -2.91 -17.48
CA LEU A 190 -12.32 -4.13 -17.26
C LEU A 190 -13.02 -4.13 -15.89
N LEU A 191 -12.33 -3.70 -14.83
CA LEU A 191 -12.92 -3.64 -13.49
C LEU A 191 -13.97 -2.51 -13.40
N ARG A 192 -13.72 -1.34 -14.00
CA ARG A 192 -14.73 -0.27 -14.07
C ARG A 192 -16.01 -0.73 -14.77
N ASP A 193 -15.87 -1.46 -15.86
CA ASP A 193 -17.03 -1.99 -16.60
C ASP A 193 -17.80 -3.03 -15.74
N ALA A 194 -17.09 -3.92 -15.05
CA ALA A 194 -17.69 -4.93 -14.19
C ALA A 194 -18.37 -4.34 -12.93
N THR A 195 -17.92 -3.17 -12.45
CA THR A 195 -18.45 -2.47 -11.27
C THR A 195 -19.16 -1.17 -11.63
N ALA A 196 -19.59 -0.99 -12.88
CA ALA A 196 -20.19 0.27 -13.37
C ALA A 196 -21.40 0.74 -12.52
N HIS A 197 -22.16 -0.19 -11.95
CA HIS A 197 -23.29 0.10 -11.09
C HIS A 197 -22.91 0.71 -9.74
N LEU A 198 -21.66 0.57 -9.29
CA LEU A 198 -21.15 1.18 -8.04
C LEU A 198 -20.74 2.63 -8.21
N ASP A 199 -20.54 3.11 -9.45
CA ASP A 199 -20.08 4.47 -9.79
C ASP A 199 -18.83 4.90 -8.98
N LEU A 200 -17.86 4.00 -8.86
CA LEU A 200 -16.63 4.22 -8.10
C LEU A 200 -15.45 4.53 -9.04
N PRO A 201 -14.69 5.59 -8.77
CA PRO A 201 -13.37 5.76 -9.39
C PRO A 201 -12.47 4.59 -9.02
N ILE A 202 -11.81 3.99 -10.01
CA ILE A 202 -10.90 2.86 -9.82
C ILE A 202 -9.48 3.26 -10.23
N THR A 203 -8.53 2.99 -9.35
CA THR A 203 -7.09 3.07 -9.62
C THR A 203 -6.49 1.67 -9.58
N VAL A 204 -5.39 1.47 -10.32
CA VAL A 204 -4.65 0.19 -10.33
C VAL A 204 -3.19 0.50 -10.06
N ASP A 205 -2.56 -0.28 -9.21
CA ASP A 205 -1.14 -0.14 -8.90
C ASP A 205 -0.51 -1.53 -8.64
N ASN A 206 0.82 -1.55 -8.64
CA ASN A 206 1.57 -2.76 -8.32
C ASN A 206 1.37 -3.16 -6.85
N GLU A 207 1.24 -4.47 -6.59
CA GLU A 207 0.98 -5.06 -5.27
C GLU A 207 2.05 -4.68 -4.23
N ALA A 208 3.34 -4.72 -4.61
CA ALA A 208 4.44 -4.42 -3.69
C ALA A 208 4.49 -2.92 -3.34
N ASN A 209 4.15 -2.05 -4.30
CA ASN A 209 4.00 -0.62 -4.06
C ASN A 209 2.89 -0.33 -3.05
N LEU A 210 1.73 -0.96 -3.22
CA LEU A 210 0.59 -0.77 -2.33
C LEU A 210 0.86 -1.34 -0.94
N ALA A 211 1.49 -2.51 -0.86
CA ALA A 211 1.90 -3.09 0.40
C ALA A 211 2.91 -2.22 1.16
N ALA A 212 3.89 -1.65 0.46
CA ALA A 212 4.84 -0.70 1.05
C ALA A 212 4.14 0.57 1.57
N LEU A 213 3.14 1.09 0.86
CA LEU A 213 2.32 2.20 1.35
C LEU A 213 1.49 1.78 2.57
N GLY A 214 0.94 0.56 2.57
CA GLY A 214 0.24 0.00 3.73
C GLY A 214 1.12 -0.02 4.98
N GLU A 215 2.35 -0.52 4.87
CA GLU A 215 3.34 -0.54 5.97
C GLU A 215 3.73 0.87 6.43
N LEU A 216 3.90 1.81 5.50
CA LEU A 216 4.16 3.20 5.83
C LEU A 216 3.04 3.81 6.67
N TYR A 217 1.77 3.60 6.27
CA TYR A 217 0.61 4.09 7.01
C TYR A 217 0.43 3.39 8.36
N ALA A 218 0.64 2.06 8.42
CA ALA A 218 0.48 1.27 9.64
C ALA A 218 1.56 1.55 10.69
N SER A 219 2.72 2.09 10.28
CA SER A 219 3.84 2.40 11.18
C SER A 219 3.71 3.73 11.93
N ASP A 220 2.62 4.48 11.78
CA ASP A 220 2.43 5.82 12.37
C ASP A 220 3.65 6.76 12.14
N ASN A 221 4.24 6.70 10.96
CA ASN A 221 5.48 7.41 10.60
C ASN A 221 6.74 7.00 11.40
N ALA A 222 6.72 5.89 12.13
CA ALA A 222 7.91 5.35 12.77
C ALA A 222 8.93 4.83 11.74
N LEU A 223 8.47 4.52 10.51
CA LEU A 223 9.28 4.13 9.37
C LEU A 223 9.15 5.20 8.28
N SER A 224 10.25 5.84 7.91
CA SER A 224 10.28 6.81 6.82
C SER A 224 11.04 6.34 5.58
N SER A 225 11.96 5.38 5.76
CA SER A 225 12.74 4.82 4.65
C SER A 225 12.91 3.32 4.85
N PHE A 226 12.52 2.53 3.86
CA PHE A 226 12.65 1.07 3.89
C PHE A 226 12.44 0.46 2.50
N VAL A 227 12.89 -0.77 2.35
CA VAL A 227 12.59 -1.63 1.20
C VAL A 227 11.62 -2.72 1.64
N TYR A 228 10.40 -2.70 1.10
CA TYR A 228 9.44 -3.78 1.27
C TYR A 228 9.67 -4.81 0.16
N VAL A 229 9.74 -6.08 0.50
CA VAL A 229 9.90 -7.18 -0.46
C VAL A 229 8.67 -8.06 -0.41
N SER A 230 7.93 -8.10 -1.51
CA SER A 230 6.77 -8.97 -1.69
C SER A 230 7.21 -10.31 -2.28
N GLY A 231 6.96 -11.39 -1.56
CA GLY A 231 7.00 -12.74 -2.12
C GLY A 231 5.59 -13.23 -2.41
N GLY A 232 5.34 -13.68 -3.64
CA GLY A 232 4.01 -14.13 -4.07
C GLY A 232 4.09 -14.86 -5.41
N LEU A 233 3.25 -14.45 -6.38
CA LEU A 233 3.30 -14.92 -7.78
C LEU A 233 4.64 -14.59 -8.48
N GLY A 234 5.39 -13.66 -7.93
CA GLY A 234 6.74 -13.29 -8.29
C GLY A 234 7.41 -12.68 -7.07
N ILE A 235 8.52 -11.97 -7.29
CA ILE A 235 9.17 -11.18 -6.26
C ILE A 235 9.21 -9.74 -6.74
N GLY A 236 8.52 -8.87 -6.01
CA GLY A 236 8.52 -7.43 -6.22
C GLY A 236 9.08 -6.69 -5.02
N ALA A 237 9.36 -5.40 -5.16
CA ALA A 237 9.70 -4.53 -4.06
C ALA A 237 8.97 -3.19 -4.14
N GLY A 238 8.53 -2.70 -2.99
CA GLY A 238 8.11 -1.33 -2.80
C GLY A 238 9.19 -0.55 -2.05
N ILE A 239 9.68 0.52 -2.63
CA ILE A 239 10.78 1.30 -2.06
C ILE A 239 10.22 2.61 -1.52
N VAL A 240 10.36 2.84 -0.23
CA VAL A 240 9.96 4.08 0.44
C VAL A 240 11.21 4.82 0.90
N LEU A 241 11.32 6.09 0.51
CA LEU A 241 12.39 6.99 0.92
C LEU A 241 11.77 8.31 1.42
N ASP A 242 12.15 8.74 2.61
CA ASP A 242 11.64 9.96 3.26
C ASP A 242 10.11 10.04 3.28
N GLY A 243 9.44 8.91 3.60
CA GLY A 243 7.98 8.83 3.67
C GLY A 243 7.28 8.86 2.30
N ARG A 244 8.02 8.63 1.21
CA ARG A 244 7.49 8.65 -0.16
C ARG A 244 7.85 7.40 -0.91
N LEU A 245 6.86 6.82 -1.59
CA LEU A 245 7.07 5.70 -2.49
C LEU A 245 7.88 6.14 -3.72
N MET A 246 9.02 5.46 -3.96
CA MET A 246 9.87 5.66 -5.13
C MET A 246 9.31 4.87 -6.32
N ARG A 247 8.60 5.55 -7.20
CA ARG A 247 7.95 4.90 -8.36
C ARG A 247 8.86 4.76 -9.58
N GLY A 248 10.00 5.46 -9.61
CA GLY A 248 10.80 5.58 -10.83
C GLY A 248 10.11 6.44 -11.90
N MET A 249 10.76 6.57 -13.05
CA MET A 249 10.30 7.47 -14.12
C MET A 249 8.98 7.03 -14.76
N ARG A 250 8.70 5.73 -14.82
CA ARG A 250 7.50 5.15 -15.48
C ARG A 250 6.56 4.46 -14.49
N GLY A 251 6.82 4.52 -13.19
CA GLY A 251 6.04 3.78 -12.19
C GLY A 251 6.47 2.31 -12.02
N TRP A 252 7.56 1.87 -12.64
CA TRP A 252 8.00 0.47 -12.69
C TRP A 252 9.23 0.18 -11.83
N SER A 253 9.50 1.00 -10.83
CA SER A 253 10.55 0.74 -9.84
C SER A 253 10.18 -0.46 -8.97
N GLY A 254 11.19 -1.20 -8.50
CA GLY A 254 10.97 -2.29 -7.55
C GLY A 254 10.93 -3.70 -8.14
N GLU A 255 11.34 -3.90 -9.39
CA GLU A 255 11.44 -5.22 -10.04
C GLU A 255 12.59 -6.07 -9.48
N LEU A 256 12.65 -6.21 -8.14
CA LEU A 256 13.72 -6.87 -7.40
C LEU A 256 13.88 -8.34 -7.82
N GLY A 257 12.80 -9.02 -8.16
CA GLY A 257 12.81 -10.40 -8.64
C GLY A 257 13.66 -10.63 -9.89
N HIS A 258 13.90 -9.56 -10.66
CA HIS A 258 14.69 -9.61 -11.89
C HIS A 258 16.13 -9.08 -11.72
N VAL A 259 16.55 -8.68 -10.53
CA VAL A 259 17.94 -8.40 -10.22
C VAL A 259 18.76 -9.69 -10.36
N THR A 260 19.88 -9.61 -11.09
CA THR A 260 20.74 -10.77 -11.33
C THR A 260 21.63 -11.03 -10.12
N VAL A 261 21.38 -12.12 -9.42
CA VAL A 261 22.19 -12.56 -8.25
C VAL A 261 23.33 -13.50 -8.64
N TYR A 262 23.15 -14.24 -9.73
CA TYR A 262 24.17 -15.15 -10.29
C TYR A 262 24.25 -14.97 -11.82
N PRO A 263 25.25 -14.25 -12.36
CA PRO A 263 25.29 -13.91 -13.80
C PRO A 263 25.17 -15.11 -14.76
N ASP A 264 25.81 -16.24 -14.43
CA ASP A 264 25.77 -17.49 -15.20
C ASP A 264 24.72 -18.49 -14.66
N GLY A 265 23.77 -18.01 -13.85
CA GLY A 265 22.81 -18.83 -13.12
C GLY A 265 21.63 -19.34 -13.97
N ARG A 266 20.56 -19.74 -13.28
CA ARG A 266 19.35 -20.34 -13.87
C ARG A 266 18.71 -19.41 -14.90
N PRO A 267 18.17 -19.92 -16.02
CA PRO A 267 17.43 -19.11 -16.97
C PRO A 267 16.15 -18.56 -16.33
N CYS A 268 15.81 -17.31 -16.63
CA CYS A 268 14.61 -16.65 -16.14
C CYS A 268 13.60 -16.47 -17.29
N PRO A 269 12.28 -16.63 -17.03
CA PRO A 269 11.23 -16.38 -18.03
C PRO A 269 11.24 -14.96 -18.62
N CYS A 270 11.87 -13.99 -17.96
CA CYS A 270 12.04 -12.63 -18.51
C CYS A 270 13.05 -12.53 -19.67
N GLY A 271 13.75 -13.62 -19.99
CA GLY A 271 14.78 -13.68 -21.02
C GLY A 271 16.22 -13.47 -20.52
N SER A 272 16.40 -13.12 -19.23
CA SER A 272 17.72 -13.01 -18.58
C SER A 272 18.13 -14.31 -17.89
N ARG A 273 19.24 -14.29 -17.16
CA ARG A 273 19.74 -15.42 -16.36
C ARG A 273 20.10 -14.96 -14.95
N GLY A 274 19.97 -15.89 -13.98
CA GLY A 274 20.39 -15.67 -12.61
C GLY A 274 19.58 -14.66 -11.82
N CYS A 275 18.36 -14.35 -12.26
CA CYS A 275 17.45 -13.46 -11.56
C CYS A 275 17.08 -14.02 -10.18
N LEU A 276 16.91 -13.15 -9.18
CA LEU A 276 16.53 -13.51 -7.82
C LEU A 276 15.33 -14.49 -7.78
N GLN A 277 14.28 -14.23 -8.54
CA GLN A 277 13.06 -15.05 -8.51
C GLN A 277 13.30 -16.51 -8.90
N THR A 278 14.34 -16.83 -9.68
CA THR A 278 14.65 -18.21 -10.03
C THR A 278 15.26 -19.02 -8.88
N TYR A 279 15.55 -18.37 -7.75
CA TYR A 279 16.10 -18.97 -6.53
C TYR A 279 15.20 -18.81 -5.32
N ALA A 280 14.39 -17.75 -5.27
CA ALA A 280 13.65 -17.37 -4.06
C ALA A 280 12.13 -17.27 -4.26
N SER A 281 11.58 -17.46 -5.47
CA SER A 281 10.12 -17.57 -5.62
C SER A 281 9.58 -18.81 -4.88
N LEU A 282 8.30 -18.81 -4.52
CA LEU A 282 7.67 -19.97 -3.89
C LEU A 282 7.82 -21.24 -4.74
N GLU A 283 7.70 -21.11 -6.07
CA GLU A 283 7.93 -22.20 -7.02
C GLU A 283 9.37 -22.72 -6.95
N ALA A 284 10.35 -21.83 -6.87
CA ALA A 284 11.76 -22.21 -6.75
C ALA A 284 12.08 -22.91 -5.43
N ILE A 285 11.38 -22.56 -4.34
CA ILE A 285 11.53 -23.19 -3.01
C ILE A 285 10.80 -24.55 -2.97
N LEU A 286 9.63 -24.67 -3.57
CA LEU A 286 8.90 -25.95 -3.69
C LEU A 286 9.64 -26.99 -4.54
N GLY A 287 10.40 -26.53 -5.56
CA GLY A 287 11.09 -27.41 -6.48
C GLY A 287 10.16 -28.31 -7.30
N ASP A 288 10.55 -29.57 -7.47
CA ASP A 288 9.80 -30.55 -8.28
C ASP A 288 8.59 -31.15 -7.54
N GLU A 289 8.41 -30.85 -6.27
CA GLU A 289 7.31 -31.35 -5.45
C GLU A 289 6.24 -30.24 -5.23
N PRO A 290 5.15 -30.23 -6.01
CA PRO A 290 4.14 -29.18 -5.90
C PRO A 290 3.40 -29.22 -4.56
N ALA A 291 2.75 -28.12 -4.20
CA ALA A 291 1.88 -28.09 -3.03
C ALA A 291 0.72 -29.09 -3.19
N PRO A 292 0.32 -29.80 -2.11
CA PRO A 292 -0.83 -30.68 -2.14
C PRO A 292 -2.10 -29.93 -2.56
N ALA A 293 -3.03 -30.64 -3.20
CA ALA A 293 -4.31 -30.05 -3.59
C ALA A 293 -5.04 -29.44 -2.38
N GLY A 294 -5.48 -28.20 -2.51
CA GLY A 294 -6.16 -27.45 -1.45
C GLY A 294 -5.20 -26.80 -0.40
N THR A 295 -3.90 -26.87 -0.62
CA THR A 295 -2.88 -26.23 0.23
C THR A 295 -2.18 -25.13 -0.56
N THR A 296 -1.97 -23.96 0.02
CA THR A 296 -1.20 -22.90 -0.64
C THR A 296 0.30 -23.24 -0.66
N PRO A 297 1.07 -22.72 -1.64
CA PRO A 297 2.50 -22.94 -1.74
C PRO A 297 3.27 -22.64 -0.45
N GLU A 298 3.02 -21.49 0.17
CA GLU A 298 3.68 -21.08 1.41
C GLU A 298 3.31 -21.99 2.59
N THR A 299 2.05 -22.44 2.67
CA THR A 299 1.63 -23.40 3.72
C THR A 299 2.34 -24.74 3.54
N ALA A 300 2.45 -25.23 2.29
CA ALA A 300 3.18 -26.46 2.01
C ALA A 300 4.66 -26.36 2.38
N ILE A 301 5.32 -25.23 2.03
CA ILE A 301 6.71 -24.95 2.39
C ILE A 301 6.85 -24.92 3.92
N THR A 302 5.96 -24.21 4.62
CA THR A 302 5.98 -24.11 6.09
C THR A 302 5.90 -25.49 6.74
N ILE A 303 4.93 -26.32 6.36
CA ILE A 303 4.74 -27.67 6.90
C ILE A 303 6.00 -28.53 6.69
N ARG A 304 6.58 -28.51 5.47
CA ARG A 304 7.79 -29.25 5.13
C ARG A 304 9.00 -28.77 5.93
N ALA A 305 9.17 -27.45 6.07
CA ALA A 305 10.27 -26.87 6.83
C ALA A 305 10.16 -27.18 8.33
N GLU A 306 8.97 -27.08 8.92
CA GLU A 306 8.70 -27.44 10.32
C GLU A 306 8.92 -28.93 10.58
N SER A 307 8.63 -29.81 9.61
CA SER A 307 8.94 -31.25 9.70
C SER A 307 10.41 -31.57 9.52
N GLY A 308 11.25 -30.57 9.21
CA GLY A 308 12.70 -30.74 9.03
C GLY A 308 13.09 -31.38 7.70
N GLN A 309 12.26 -31.27 6.64
CA GLN A 309 12.57 -31.81 5.32
C GLN A 309 13.85 -31.17 4.75
N PRO A 310 14.93 -31.95 4.50
CA PRO A 310 16.24 -31.38 4.17
C PRO A 310 16.25 -30.58 2.86
N GLU A 311 15.51 -31.04 1.86
CA GLU A 311 15.41 -30.40 0.53
C GLU A 311 14.77 -29.02 0.65
N THR A 312 13.67 -28.91 1.42
CA THR A 312 12.98 -27.65 1.66
C THR A 312 13.85 -26.67 2.46
N LEU A 313 14.53 -27.16 3.50
CA LEU A 313 15.45 -26.33 4.29
C LEU A 313 16.63 -25.83 3.45
N ALA A 314 17.21 -26.65 2.57
CA ALA A 314 18.27 -26.26 1.65
C ALA A 314 17.78 -25.25 0.61
N ALA A 315 16.54 -25.39 0.12
CA ALA A 315 15.93 -24.44 -0.79
C ALA A 315 15.68 -23.08 -0.12
N LEU A 316 15.22 -23.06 1.13
CA LEU A 316 15.03 -21.86 1.93
C LEU A 316 16.37 -21.17 2.24
N ASP A 317 17.43 -21.92 2.53
CA ASP A 317 18.80 -21.36 2.71
C ASP A 317 19.31 -20.71 1.42
N THR A 318 19.08 -21.37 0.28
CA THR A 318 19.42 -20.83 -1.04
C THR A 318 18.62 -19.56 -1.34
N ALA A 319 17.32 -19.56 -1.05
CA ALA A 319 16.43 -18.40 -1.21
C ALA A 319 16.87 -17.23 -0.34
N GLY A 320 17.16 -17.47 0.95
CA GLY A 320 17.66 -16.44 1.87
C GLY A 320 18.99 -15.85 1.42
N THR A 321 19.90 -16.70 0.93
CA THR A 321 21.19 -16.26 0.37
C THR A 321 20.99 -15.36 -0.86
N ALA A 322 20.19 -15.81 -1.82
CA ALA A 322 19.92 -15.05 -3.06
C ALA A 322 19.21 -13.71 -2.75
N LEU A 323 18.27 -13.73 -1.80
CA LEU A 323 17.58 -12.53 -1.32
C LEU A 323 18.57 -11.55 -0.68
N GLY A 324 19.45 -12.02 0.18
CA GLY A 324 20.48 -11.18 0.81
C GLY A 324 21.43 -10.55 -0.19
N VAL A 325 21.82 -11.27 -1.26
CA VAL A 325 22.64 -10.71 -2.35
C VAL A 325 21.91 -9.58 -3.07
N ALA A 326 20.68 -9.82 -3.54
CA ALA A 326 19.90 -8.81 -4.26
C ALA A 326 19.62 -7.56 -3.40
N LEU A 327 19.32 -7.78 -2.11
CA LEU A 327 19.10 -6.70 -1.15
C LEU A 327 20.38 -5.91 -0.90
N SER A 328 21.54 -6.56 -0.82
CA SER A 328 22.81 -5.87 -0.62
C SER A 328 23.10 -4.87 -1.75
N ASP A 329 22.87 -5.27 -3.00
CA ASP A 329 23.03 -4.39 -4.16
C ASP A 329 22.06 -3.19 -4.08
N THR A 330 20.83 -3.46 -3.70
CA THR A 330 19.77 -2.43 -3.54
C THR A 330 20.12 -1.45 -2.42
N LEU A 331 20.53 -1.95 -1.24
CA LEU A 331 20.82 -1.14 -0.06
C LEU A 331 22.09 -0.29 -0.25
N ASN A 332 23.10 -0.80 -0.93
CA ASN A 332 24.31 -0.01 -1.30
C ASN A 332 23.97 1.17 -2.21
N ILE A 333 22.86 1.13 -2.97
CA ILE A 333 22.42 2.21 -3.87
C ILE A 333 21.47 3.17 -3.18
N LEU A 334 20.55 2.65 -2.33
CA LEU A 334 19.46 3.42 -1.75
C LEU A 334 19.78 4.02 -0.38
N ASP A 335 20.83 3.54 0.29
CA ASP A 335 21.20 3.94 1.66
C ASP A 335 20.02 3.81 2.65
N SER A 336 19.38 2.63 2.65
CA SER A 336 18.30 2.29 3.59
C SER A 336 18.76 1.22 4.56
N ASP A 337 18.37 1.34 5.82
CA ASP A 337 18.73 0.43 6.92
C ASP A 337 17.62 -0.56 7.30
N THR A 338 16.49 -0.53 6.61
CA THR A 338 15.32 -1.36 6.95
C THR A 338 14.79 -2.11 5.74
N VAL A 339 14.61 -3.43 5.91
CA VAL A 339 13.96 -4.33 4.96
C VAL A 339 12.77 -5.01 5.63
N LEU A 340 11.62 -4.96 4.97
CA LEU A 340 10.38 -5.62 5.39
C LEU A 340 10.07 -6.79 4.46
N LEU A 341 9.96 -8.00 5.02
CA LEU A 341 9.56 -9.20 4.29
C LEU A 341 8.05 -9.34 4.35
N GLY A 342 7.38 -9.19 3.22
CA GLY A 342 5.92 -9.20 3.11
C GLY A 342 5.38 -10.24 2.14
N GLY A 343 4.05 -10.23 1.93
CA GLY A 343 3.38 -11.29 1.21
C GLY A 343 3.67 -12.65 1.83
N SER A 344 3.90 -13.68 1.03
CA SER A 344 4.26 -15.01 1.51
C SER A 344 5.61 -15.04 2.26
N PHE A 345 6.50 -14.09 2.02
CA PHE A 345 7.77 -14.01 2.75
C PHE A 345 7.60 -13.63 4.22
N ALA A 346 6.51 -12.96 4.60
CA ALA A 346 6.21 -12.73 6.01
C ALA A 346 6.00 -14.04 6.78
N LEU A 347 5.36 -15.03 6.16
CA LEU A 347 5.15 -16.36 6.73
C LEU A 347 6.43 -17.20 6.78
N LEU A 348 7.33 -17.00 5.82
CA LEU A 348 8.60 -17.70 5.71
C LEU A 348 9.77 -16.96 6.40
N ALA A 349 9.50 -15.83 7.06
CA ALA A 349 10.54 -14.95 7.61
C ALA A 349 11.50 -15.64 8.59
N SER A 350 11.02 -16.61 9.38
CA SER A 350 11.86 -17.37 10.34
C SER A 350 13.00 -18.16 9.68
N TRP A 351 12.84 -18.53 8.40
CA TRP A 351 13.88 -19.26 7.64
C TRP A 351 14.70 -18.35 6.72
N LEU A 352 14.14 -17.21 6.29
CA LEU A 352 14.78 -16.32 5.32
C LEU A 352 15.63 -15.23 5.98
N THR A 353 15.17 -14.70 7.14
CA THR A 353 15.71 -13.46 7.73
C THR A 353 17.19 -13.55 8.10
N ASP A 354 17.58 -14.59 8.82
CA ASP A 354 18.96 -14.70 9.33
C ASP A 354 19.95 -14.87 8.18
N ARG A 355 19.61 -15.69 7.19
CA ARG A 355 20.46 -15.91 6.03
C ARG A 355 20.59 -14.65 5.16
N ALA A 356 19.49 -13.94 4.92
CA ALA A 356 19.53 -12.68 4.21
C ALA A 356 20.35 -11.62 4.96
N ARG A 357 20.21 -11.53 6.28
CA ARG A 357 20.99 -10.62 7.12
C ARG A 357 22.49 -10.92 7.09
N ASP A 358 22.87 -12.19 7.10
CA ASP A 358 24.28 -12.62 7.01
C ASP A 358 24.90 -12.17 5.69
N GLU A 359 24.19 -12.28 4.56
CA GLU A 359 24.68 -11.81 3.27
C GLU A 359 24.76 -10.28 3.21
N ILE A 360 23.76 -9.57 3.75
CA ILE A 360 23.73 -8.11 3.84
C ILE A 360 24.91 -7.62 4.68
N SER A 361 25.17 -8.22 5.85
CA SER A 361 26.25 -7.80 6.73
C SER A 361 27.65 -7.95 6.11
N ARG A 362 27.81 -8.88 5.15
CA ARG A 362 29.09 -9.09 4.44
C ARG A 362 29.26 -8.17 3.22
N ARG A 363 28.18 -7.62 2.65
CA ARG A 363 28.18 -7.00 1.32
C ARG A 363 27.79 -5.52 1.34
N VAL A 364 27.01 -5.08 2.31
CA VAL A 364 26.65 -3.66 2.45
C VAL A 364 27.79 -2.91 3.10
N LEU A 365 28.32 -1.92 2.40
CA LEU A 365 29.51 -1.17 2.82
C LEU A 365 29.35 -0.48 4.18
N THR A 366 28.14 -0.02 4.48
CA THR A 366 27.85 0.81 5.67
C THR A 366 27.41 0.03 6.91
N THR A 367 27.34 -1.32 6.83
CA THR A 367 26.77 -2.18 7.89
C THR A 367 27.45 -2.03 9.26
N ASP A 368 28.76 -1.76 9.30
CA ASP A 368 29.52 -1.56 10.54
C ASP A 368 29.09 -0.29 11.29
N TRP A 369 28.54 0.71 10.61
CA TRP A 369 28.09 1.97 11.18
C TRP A 369 26.57 2.08 11.30
N ALA A 370 25.85 1.46 10.36
CA ALA A 370 24.40 1.42 10.30
C ALA A 370 23.92 -0.02 10.01
N PRO A 371 23.73 -0.84 11.04
CA PRO A 371 23.26 -2.22 10.87
C PRO A 371 21.87 -2.25 10.21
N VAL A 372 21.72 -3.12 9.21
CA VAL A 372 20.44 -3.28 8.49
C VAL A 372 19.50 -4.20 9.28
N SER A 373 18.28 -3.73 9.49
CA SER A 373 17.19 -4.49 10.08
C SER A 373 16.43 -5.25 8.99
N VAL A 374 16.39 -6.57 9.05
CA VAL A 374 15.53 -7.41 8.20
C VAL A 374 14.47 -8.06 9.09
N ARG A 375 13.19 -7.82 8.82
CA ARG A 375 12.11 -8.30 9.67
C ARG A 375 10.81 -8.53 8.88
N PRO A 376 9.87 -9.33 9.39
CA PRO A 376 8.56 -9.47 8.75
C PRO A 376 7.80 -8.14 8.76
N ALA A 377 7.00 -7.93 7.73
CA ALA A 377 6.07 -6.82 7.58
C ALA A 377 4.94 -6.91 8.63
N LEU A 378 4.42 -5.77 9.09
CA LEU A 378 3.38 -5.70 10.13
C LEU A 378 2.03 -6.21 9.62
N LEU A 379 1.68 -5.88 8.38
CA LEU A 379 0.40 -6.25 7.75
C LEU A 379 0.43 -7.67 7.18
N GLY A 380 1.57 -8.35 7.23
CA GLY A 380 1.74 -9.73 6.79
C GLY A 380 1.30 -9.94 5.34
N PRO A 381 0.52 -11.00 5.04
CA PRO A 381 0.06 -11.31 3.68
C PRO A 381 -1.00 -10.32 3.15
N ASP A 382 -1.67 -9.57 4.02
CA ASP A 382 -2.76 -8.64 3.65
C ASP A 382 -2.26 -7.22 3.36
N GLY A 383 -0.93 -7.00 3.34
CA GLY A 383 -0.31 -5.70 3.14
C GLY A 383 -0.77 -4.99 1.87
N ALA A 384 -0.90 -5.71 0.74
CA ALA A 384 -1.30 -5.14 -0.54
C ALA A 384 -2.77 -4.69 -0.55
N VAL A 385 -3.70 -5.53 -0.11
CA VAL A 385 -5.13 -5.19 -0.09
C VAL A 385 -5.44 -4.07 0.90
N ILE A 386 -4.81 -4.08 2.08
CA ILE A 386 -4.94 -3.01 3.08
C ILE A 386 -4.31 -1.72 2.56
N GLY A 387 -3.11 -1.78 1.98
CA GLY A 387 -2.44 -0.64 1.36
C GLY A 387 -3.24 -0.03 0.22
N ALA A 388 -3.92 -0.86 -0.58
CA ALA A 388 -4.85 -0.42 -1.61
C ALA A 388 -6.02 0.38 -1.03
N ALA A 389 -6.65 -0.12 0.03
CA ALA A 389 -7.75 0.58 0.71
C ALA A 389 -7.28 1.89 1.38
N LEU A 390 -6.12 1.87 2.04
CA LEU A 390 -5.50 3.06 2.64
C LEU A 390 -5.17 4.11 1.58
N THR A 391 -4.61 3.71 0.43
CA THR A 391 -4.34 4.61 -0.70
C THR A 391 -5.65 5.23 -1.23
N SER A 392 -6.73 4.46 -1.29
CA SER A 392 -8.05 4.93 -1.67
C SER A 392 -8.55 6.03 -0.74
N ILE A 393 -8.46 5.86 0.57
CA ILE A 393 -8.96 6.85 1.54
C ILE A 393 -8.00 8.03 1.75
N ASP A 394 -6.73 7.88 1.45
CA ASP A 394 -5.72 8.93 1.63
C ASP A 394 -6.01 10.18 0.79
N GLN A 395 -6.63 10.04 -0.36
CA GLN A 395 -7.07 11.18 -1.16
C GLN A 395 -8.04 12.09 -0.38
N ILE A 396 -8.94 11.50 0.42
CA ILE A 396 -9.87 12.26 1.28
C ILE A 396 -9.13 12.85 2.49
N ARG A 397 -8.17 12.11 3.05
CA ARG A 397 -7.33 12.62 4.15
C ARG A 397 -6.54 13.85 3.75
N GLN A 398 -6.00 13.87 2.53
CA GLN A 398 -5.24 14.99 1.99
C GLN A 398 -6.14 16.14 1.51
N ARG A 399 -7.29 15.84 0.90
CA ARG A 399 -8.20 16.80 0.27
C ARG A 399 -9.66 16.58 0.69
N PRO A 400 -10.00 16.83 1.95
CA PRO A 400 -11.36 16.60 2.49
C PRO A 400 -12.45 17.37 1.73
N GLY A 401 -12.10 18.47 1.10
CA GLY A 401 -13.01 19.26 0.28
C GLY A 401 -13.64 18.49 -0.89
N ILE A 402 -12.95 17.48 -1.43
CA ILE A 402 -13.50 16.62 -2.51
C ILE A 402 -14.74 15.87 -2.01
N TRP A 403 -14.66 15.31 -0.80
CA TRP A 403 -15.78 14.60 -0.18
C TRP A 403 -16.92 15.54 0.19
N LEU A 404 -16.61 16.70 0.79
CA LEU A 404 -17.63 17.68 1.18
C LEU A 404 -18.41 18.21 -0.04
N LEU A 405 -17.77 18.40 -1.18
CA LEU A 405 -18.43 18.79 -2.44
C LEU A 405 -19.33 17.67 -2.96
N ARG A 406 -18.92 16.41 -2.85
CA ARG A 406 -19.71 15.24 -3.27
C ARG A 406 -21.00 15.11 -2.44
N GLN A 407 -20.91 15.36 -1.13
CA GLN A 407 -22.09 15.35 -0.23
C GLN A 407 -23.04 16.53 -0.48
N ALA A 408 -22.54 17.68 -0.94
CA ALA A 408 -23.35 18.85 -1.24
C ALA A 408 -24.07 18.80 -2.61
N ALA A 409 -23.63 17.89 -3.51
CA ALA A 409 -24.30 17.68 -4.78
C ALA A 409 -25.65 16.98 -4.55
N PRO A 410 -26.77 17.49 -5.07
CA PRO A 410 -28.07 16.82 -4.94
C PRO A 410 -27.98 15.43 -5.57
N SER A 411 -28.45 14.41 -4.84
CA SER A 411 -28.54 13.04 -5.34
C SER A 411 -29.41 12.99 -6.59
N ASN A 412 -28.82 12.85 -7.76
CA ASN A 412 -29.54 12.71 -9.04
C ASN A 412 -30.09 11.27 -9.21
N HIS A 413 -30.66 10.71 -8.17
CA HIS A 413 -31.38 9.44 -8.22
C HIS A 413 -32.86 9.72 -7.89
N ALA A 414 -33.60 10.10 -8.92
CA ALA A 414 -35.07 10.04 -8.97
C ALA A 414 -35.46 9.20 -10.19
#